data_e78342b111934a256231b8c488246f2f
#
_entry.id   e78342b111934a256231b8c488246f2f
#
_cell.length_a   1.000
_cell.length_b   1.000
_cell.length_c   1.000
_cell.angle_alpha   90.00
_cell.angle_beta   90.00
_cell.angle_gamma   90.00
#
_symmetry.space_group_name_H-M   'P 1'
#
loop_
_entity.id
_entity.type
_entity.pdbx_description
1 polymer ?
#
loop_
_entity_poly.entity_id
_entity_poly.type
_entity_poly.pdbx_seq_one_letter_code
_entity_poly.pdbx_strand_id
1 'polypeptide(L)'
;GIREGELLALTPADFNFTTHTLRINKSYQRLNREDVITPPKKFKSNRFIKMPQFICDEMQDYLKMLYEPKEDERIFTISKSYLHHEMNRGSKVSGVKRIRVHDLRHSHVSLLINMGFTVLAIADRMGHESIDITYRYAHLFPSEQTQMAEQLDIERMEKSNGEKSGQ
;
A
#
# COMPACT_ATOMS: atom_id res chain seq x y z
N GLY A 1 1.83 2.77 0.29
CA GLY A 1 1.29 2.27 1.56
C GLY A 1 2.22 1.35 2.35
N ILE A 2 3.49 1.12 1.91
CA ILE A 2 4.47 0.32 2.66
C ILE A 2 4.87 1.00 3.96
N ARG A 3 5.42 0.22 4.91
CA ARG A 3 5.90 0.77 6.18
C ARG A 3 7.20 1.55 5.99
N GLU A 4 7.43 2.56 6.81
CA GLU A 4 8.65 3.40 6.75
C GLU A 4 9.94 2.56 6.79
N GLY A 5 10.02 1.58 7.68
CA GLY A 5 11.18 0.67 7.75
C GLY A 5 11.31 -0.24 6.52
N GLU A 6 10.20 -0.65 5.90
CA GLU A 6 10.20 -1.39 4.64
C GLU A 6 10.75 -0.53 3.50
N LEU A 7 10.28 0.73 3.39
CA LEU A 7 10.78 1.71 2.40
C LEU A 7 12.30 1.89 2.51
N LEU A 8 12.78 2.17 3.72
CA LEU A 8 14.20 2.45 3.95
C LEU A 8 15.11 1.21 3.81
N ALA A 9 14.53 0.02 3.71
CA ALA A 9 15.27 -1.23 3.47
C ALA A 9 15.33 -1.63 2.01
N LEU A 10 14.63 -0.93 1.10
CA LEU A 10 14.57 -1.31 -0.32
C LEU A 10 15.94 -1.24 -1.00
N THR A 11 16.17 -2.20 -1.87
CA THR A 11 17.36 -2.33 -2.72
C THR A 11 16.94 -2.46 -4.19
N PRO A 12 17.81 -2.23 -5.18
CA PRO A 12 17.46 -2.43 -6.59
C PRO A 12 16.87 -3.81 -6.87
N ALA A 13 17.41 -4.88 -6.27
CA ALA A 13 16.94 -6.25 -6.43
C ALA A 13 15.49 -6.51 -5.94
N ASP A 14 14.87 -5.56 -5.24
CA ASP A 14 13.47 -5.70 -4.81
C ASP A 14 12.47 -5.31 -5.91
N PHE A 15 12.93 -4.65 -6.98
CA PHE A 15 12.08 -4.16 -8.05
C PHE A 15 12.14 -5.09 -9.27
N ASN A 16 10.98 -5.54 -9.72
CA ASN A 16 10.84 -6.18 -11.02
C ASN A 16 9.99 -5.28 -11.93
N PHE A 17 10.65 -4.54 -12.79
CA PHE A 17 9.99 -3.58 -13.69
C PHE A 17 9.28 -4.25 -14.85
N THR A 18 9.69 -5.47 -15.25
CA THR A 18 8.99 -6.23 -16.30
C THR A 18 7.61 -6.69 -15.84
N THR A 19 7.53 -7.14 -14.58
CA THR A 19 6.26 -7.60 -13.99
C THR A 19 5.58 -6.54 -13.14
N HIS A 20 6.15 -5.33 -13.03
CA HIS A 20 5.70 -4.24 -12.18
C HIS A 20 5.50 -4.68 -10.71
N THR A 21 6.45 -5.41 -10.17
CA THR A 21 6.32 -6.01 -8.85
C THR A 21 7.42 -5.53 -7.91
N LEU A 22 7.04 -5.13 -6.71
CA LEU A 22 7.92 -4.78 -5.61
C LEU A 22 7.88 -5.86 -4.54
N ARG A 23 9.03 -6.40 -4.17
CA ARG A 23 9.18 -7.37 -3.10
C ARG A 23 9.42 -6.67 -1.76
N ILE A 24 8.61 -6.97 -0.77
CA ILE A 24 8.74 -6.51 0.61
C ILE A 24 9.10 -7.70 1.48
N ASN A 25 10.36 -7.82 1.87
CA ASN A 25 10.89 -8.96 2.63
C ASN A 25 11.88 -8.56 3.73
N LYS A 26 12.06 -7.26 3.96
CA LYS A 26 13.00 -6.73 4.94
C LYS A 26 12.55 -5.38 5.50
N SER A 27 13.12 -5.00 6.63
CA SER A 27 12.83 -3.74 7.30
C SER A 27 14.09 -3.16 7.90
N TYR A 28 14.29 -1.86 7.73
CA TYR A 28 15.37 -1.09 8.31
C TYR A 28 15.00 -0.56 9.68
N GLN A 29 15.94 -0.65 10.60
CA GLN A 29 15.91 0.07 11.89
C GLN A 29 17.34 0.52 12.23
N ARG A 30 17.42 1.52 13.06
CA ARG A 30 18.68 1.96 13.62
C ARG A 30 18.71 1.65 15.12
N LEU A 31 19.59 0.75 15.53
CA LEU A 31 19.75 0.30 16.90
C LEU A 31 21.16 0.64 17.36
N ASN A 32 21.30 1.27 18.54
CA ASN A 32 22.60 1.65 19.11
C ASN A 32 23.50 2.41 18.11
N ARG A 33 22.93 3.27 17.28
CA ARG A 33 23.58 4.02 16.20
C ARG A 33 24.06 3.18 15.01
N GLU A 34 23.77 1.89 14.98
CA GLU A 34 24.07 1.00 13.86
C GLU A 34 22.83 0.75 13.00
N ASP A 35 23.05 0.69 11.71
CA ASP A 35 22.00 0.39 10.74
C ASP A 35 21.78 -1.13 10.66
N VAL A 36 20.58 -1.58 10.97
CA VAL A 36 20.23 -2.99 11.02
C VAL A 36 19.09 -3.29 10.06
N ILE A 37 19.33 -4.24 9.16
CA ILE A 37 18.30 -4.79 8.28
C ILE A 37 17.83 -6.12 8.87
N THR A 38 16.54 -6.21 9.15
CA THR A 38 15.93 -7.43 9.68
C THR A 38 14.90 -8.00 8.72
N PRO A 39 14.74 -9.32 8.66
CA PRO A 39 13.59 -9.91 8.00
C PRO A 39 12.30 -9.46 8.71
N PRO A 40 11.15 -9.51 8.04
CA PRO A 40 9.88 -9.23 8.68
C PRO A 40 9.66 -10.18 9.87
N LYS A 41 9.17 -9.65 10.98
CA LYS A 41 8.88 -10.44 12.19
C LYS A 41 7.83 -11.52 11.97
N LYS A 42 7.00 -11.40 10.91
CA LYS A 42 5.86 -12.26 10.63
C LYS A 42 5.79 -12.61 9.15
N PHE A 43 5.40 -13.83 8.84
CA PHE A 43 5.37 -14.39 7.48
C PHE A 43 4.54 -13.53 6.51
N LYS A 44 3.34 -13.09 6.91
CA LYS A 44 2.45 -12.25 6.08
C LYS A 44 3.01 -10.86 5.74
N SER A 45 4.06 -10.42 6.44
CA SER A 45 4.73 -9.17 6.08
C SER A 45 5.63 -9.33 4.86
N ASN A 46 6.04 -10.57 4.53
CA ASN A 46 6.73 -10.90 3.30
C ASN A 46 5.71 -11.00 2.18
N ARG A 47 5.75 -10.08 1.22
CA ARG A 47 4.75 -9.96 0.17
C ARG A 47 5.29 -9.33 -1.09
N PHE A 48 4.58 -9.53 -2.19
CA PHE A 48 4.77 -8.82 -3.44
C PHE A 48 3.64 -7.82 -3.64
N ILE A 49 3.99 -6.60 -4.09
CA ILE A 49 3.04 -5.53 -4.35
C ILE A 49 3.12 -5.17 -5.83
N LYS A 50 2.01 -5.18 -6.55
CA LYS A 50 1.93 -4.61 -7.90
C LYS A 50 2.06 -3.10 -7.84
N MET A 51 3.03 -2.57 -8.56
CA MET A 51 3.26 -1.13 -8.69
C MET A 51 2.45 -0.58 -9.87
N PRO A 52 1.87 0.62 -9.75
CA PRO A 52 1.37 1.36 -10.90
C PRO A 52 2.52 1.73 -11.84
N GLN A 53 2.22 1.90 -13.13
CA GLN A 53 3.22 2.23 -14.15
C GLN A 53 4.03 3.48 -13.78
N PHE A 54 3.36 4.55 -13.36
CA PHE A 54 4.04 5.80 -13.02
C PHE A 54 5.09 5.64 -11.89
N ILE A 55 4.86 4.76 -10.91
CA ILE A 55 5.86 4.44 -9.88
C ILE A 55 7.02 3.65 -10.45
N CYS A 56 6.77 2.76 -11.43
CA CYS A 56 7.85 2.04 -12.11
C CYS A 56 8.76 3.02 -12.87
N ASP A 57 8.16 3.96 -13.60
CA ASP A 57 8.89 4.96 -14.40
C ASP A 57 9.72 5.87 -13.49
N GLU A 58 9.11 6.44 -12.44
CA GLU A 58 9.80 7.28 -11.45
C GLU A 58 10.95 6.54 -10.76
N MET A 59 10.75 5.27 -10.39
CA MET A 59 11.79 4.48 -9.74
C MET A 59 12.93 4.09 -10.69
N GLN A 60 12.62 3.78 -11.95
CA GLN A 60 13.66 3.54 -12.95
C GLN A 60 14.52 4.78 -13.17
N ASP A 61 13.90 5.96 -13.29
CA ASP A 61 14.62 7.20 -13.46
C ASP A 61 15.42 7.56 -12.21
N TYR A 62 14.88 7.34 -11.03
CA TYR A 62 15.62 7.51 -9.78
C TYR A 62 16.86 6.61 -9.71
N LEU A 63 16.72 5.32 -10.05
CA LEU A 63 17.84 4.38 -10.03
C LEU A 63 18.95 4.76 -11.03
N LYS A 64 18.60 5.32 -12.20
CA LYS A 64 19.58 5.84 -13.18
C LYS A 64 20.38 7.04 -12.65
N MET A 65 19.81 7.83 -11.73
CA MET A 65 20.50 8.97 -11.11
C MET A 65 21.47 8.56 -10.01
N LEU A 66 21.36 7.34 -9.48
CA LEU A 66 22.28 6.85 -8.46
C LEU A 66 23.60 6.44 -9.11
N TYR A 67 24.71 6.77 -8.44
CA TYR A 67 26.04 6.36 -8.87
C TYR A 67 26.30 4.90 -8.52
N GLU A 68 26.45 4.04 -9.52
CA GLU A 68 26.72 2.59 -9.40
C GLU A 68 25.93 1.88 -8.29
N PRO A 69 24.58 1.92 -8.33
CA PRO A 69 23.77 1.28 -7.28
C PRO A 69 23.96 -0.25 -7.33
N LYS A 70 24.42 -0.82 -6.21
CA LYS A 70 24.55 -2.26 -6.10
C LYS A 70 23.18 -2.91 -5.81
N GLU A 71 22.99 -4.12 -6.31
CA GLU A 71 21.72 -4.85 -6.22
C GLU A 71 21.24 -5.09 -4.80
N ASP A 72 22.15 -5.20 -3.83
CA ASP A 72 21.90 -5.52 -2.42
C ASP A 72 22.04 -4.32 -1.47
N GLU A 73 22.43 -3.15 -1.97
CA GLU A 73 22.55 -1.95 -1.16
C GLU A 73 21.25 -1.14 -1.12
N ARG A 74 21.00 -0.48 0.03
CA ARG A 74 19.81 0.35 0.20
C ARG A 74 19.83 1.54 -0.75
N ILE A 75 18.74 1.72 -1.51
CA ILE A 75 18.59 2.87 -2.41
C ILE A 75 18.27 4.17 -1.64
N PHE A 76 17.64 4.07 -0.48
CA PHE A 76 17.34 5.22 0.39
C PHE A 76 18.25 5.22 1.61
N THR A 77 19.41 5.84 1.49
CA THR A 77 20.43 5.90 2.56
C THR A 77 20.13 6.95 3.64
N ILE A 78 18.91 7.49 3.64
CA ILE A 78 18.43 8.46 4.62
C ILE A 78 17.94 7.79 5.92
N SER A 79 17.80 8.59 6.98
CA SER A 79 17.28 8.16 8.27
C SER A 79 15.76 8.39 8.38
N LYS A 80 15.11 7.71 9.34
CA LYS A 80 13.71 8.02 9.69
C LYS A 80 13.53 9.47 10.12
N SER A 81 14.47 10.00 10.89
CA SER A 81 14.43 11.40 11.34
C SER A 81 14.42 12.37 10.16
N TYR A 82 15.16 12.07 9.09
CA TYR A 82 15.14 12.86 7.88
C TYR A 82 13.75 12.89 7.23
N LEU A 83 13.08 11.74 7.10
CA LEU A 83 11.70 11.68 6.58
C LEU A 83 10.73 12.53 7.40
N HIS A 84 10.82 12.46 8.73
CA HIS A 84 10.01 13.28 9.62
C HIS A 84 10.30 14.78 9.47
N HIS A 85 11.57 15.14 9.28
CA HIS A 85 11.98 16.53 9.03
C HIS A 85 11.41 17.05 7.71
N GLU A 86 11.53 16.28 6.63
CA GLU A 86 11.01 16.64 5.32
C GLU A 86 9.46 16.73 5.31
N MET A 87 8.78 15.87 6.03
CA MET A 87 7.32 16.00 6.24
C MET A 87 6.96 17.32 6.94
N ASN A 88 7.74 17.75 7.93
CA ASN A 88 7.54 19.05 8.58
C ASN A 88 7.80 20.21 7.63
N ARG A 89 8.90 20.15 6.88
CA ARG A 89 9.27 21.18 5.90
C ARG A 89 8.22 21.31 4.81
N GLY A 90 7.83 20.18 4.18
CA GLY A 90 6.85 20.16 3.12
C GLY A 90 5.48 20.69 3.58
N SER A 91 5.03 20.29 4.76
CA SER A 91 3.79 20.76 5.36
C SER A 91 3.78 22.28 5.57
N LYS A 92 4.88 22.85 6.06
CA LYS A 92 5.01 24.31 6.25
C LYS A 92 5.01 25.07 4.94
N VAL A 93 5.69 24.56 3.91
CA VAL A 93 5.82 25.19 2.60
C VAL A 93 4.49 25.15 1.83
N SER A 94 3.78 24.01 1.88
CA SER A 94 2.54 23.80 1.14
C SER A 94 1.29 24.31 1.85
N GLY A 95 1.37 24.62 3.16
CA GLY A 95 0.21 24.96 3.99
C GLY A 95 -0.70 23.75 4.30
N VAL A 96 -0.35 22.54 3.87
CA VAL A 96 -1.12 21.32 4.13
C VAL A 96 -0.93 20.90 5.58
N LYS A 97 -2.01 20.41 6.21
CA LYS A 97 -1.97 19.91 7.59
C LYS A 97 -0.87 18.87 7.78
N ARG A 98 -0.04 19.06 8.80
CA ARG A 98 1.00 18.12 9.18
C ARG A 98 0.39 16.79 9.67
N ILE A 99 0.80 15.69 9.06
CA ILE A 99 0.49 14.32 9.49
C ILE A 99 1.78 13.55 9.77
N ARG A 100 1.72 12.45 10.52
CA ARG A 100 2.89 11.58 10.74
C ARG A 100 3.22 10.81 9.46
N VAL A 101 4.48 10.41 9.28
CA VAL A 101 4.89 9.55 8.14
C VAL A 101 4.05 8.27 8.06
N HIS A 102 3.72 7.67 9.21
CA HIS A 102 2.86 6.49 9.26
C HIS A 102 1.41 6.75 8.79
N ASP A 103 0.92 7.98 8.95
CA ASP A 103 -0.43 8.35 8.53
C ASP A 103 -0.58 8.35 7.00
N LEU A 104 0.52 8.45 6.23
CA LEU A 104 0.50 8.23 4.78
C LEU A 104 0.02 6.82 4.43
N ARG A 105 0.36 5.83 5.26
CA ARG A 105 -0.14 4.47 5.10
C ARG A 105 -1.63 4.37 5.42
N HIS A 106 -2.11 5.08 6.44
CA HIS A 106 -3.54 5.18 6.74
C HIS A 106 -4.30 5.87 5.60
N SER A 107 -3.76 6.96 5.06
CA SER A 107 -4.33 7.65 3.90
C SER A 107 -4.43 6.75 2.67
N HIS A 108 -3.42 5.90 2.44
CA HIS A 108 -3.46 4.93 1.35
C HIS A 108 -4.57 3.88 1.53
N VAL A 109 -4.79 3.38 2.75
CA VAL A 109 -5.92 2.49 3.05
C VAL A 109 -7.25 3.18 2.76
N SER A 110 -7.43 4.40 3.27
CA SER A 110 -8.66 5.19 3.05
C SER A 110 -8.92 5.45 1.56
N LEU A 111 -7.86 5.73 0.79
CA LEU A 111 -7.95 5.90 -0.67
C LEU A 111 -8.44 4.62 -1.35
N LEU A 112 -7.87 3.47 -1.00
CA LEU A 112 -8.28 2.19 -1.58
C LEU A 112 -9.72 1.82 -1.25
N ILE A 113 -10.18 2.12 -0.03
CA ILE A 113 -11.58 1.97 0.37
C ILE A 113 -12.48 2.85 -0.49
N ASN A 114 -12.12 4.12 -0.64
CA ASN A 114 -12.87 5.08 -1.45
C ASN A 114 -12.91 4.70 -2.95
N MET A 115 -11.92 3.96 -3.43
CA MET A 115 -11.88 3.39 -4.77
C MET A 115 -12.70 2.09 -4.90
N GLY A 116 -13.35 1.61 -3.85
CA GLY A 116 -14.23 0.44 -3.85
C GLY A 116 -13.51 -0.91 -3.70
N PHE A 117 -12.24 -0.93 -3.30
CA PHE A 117 -11.54 -2.21 -3.08
C PHE A 117 -12.00 -2.88 -1.79
N THR A 118 -12.06 -4.22 -1.81
CA THR A 118 -12.50 -5.03 -0.67
C THR A 118 -11.50 -4.98 0.49
N VAL A 119 -12.01 -5.17 1.72
CA VAL A 119 -11.19 -5.24 2.95
C VAL A 119 -10.09 -6.29 2.81
N LEU A 120 -10.39 -7.44 2.19
CA LEU A 120 -9.45 -8.54 2.01
C LEU A 120 -8.31 -8.15 1.06
N ALA A 121 -8.61 -7.55 -0.10
CA ALA A 121 -7.62 -7.09 -1.05
C ALA A 121 -6.70 -6.01 -0.46
N ILE A 122 -7.27 -5.10 0.34
CA ILE A 122 -6.51 -4.07 1.04
C ILE A 122 -5.60 -4.70 2.10
N ALA A 123 -6.11 -5.64 2.91
CA ALA A 123 -5.32 -6.32 3.94
C ALA A 123 -4.11 -7.05 3.35
N ASP A 124 -4.31 -7.77 2.25
CA ASP A 124 -3.24 -8.48 1.52
C ASP A 124 -2.17 -7.51 1.01
N ARG A 125 -2.58 -6.47 0.26
CA ARG A 125 -1.67 -5.44 -0.26
C ARG A 125 -0.86 -4.76 0.84
N MET A 126 -1.50 -4.47 1.97
CA MET A 126 -0.86 -3.80 3.11
C MET A 126 0.02 -4.76 3.93
N GLY A 127 -0.12 -6.07 3.78
CA GLY A 127 0.52 -7.07 4.64
C GLY A 127 0.03 -6.94 6.08
N HIS A 128 -1.28 -6.84 6.25
CA HIS A 128 -1.89 -6.88 7.56
C HIS A 128 -1.95 -8.33 8.04
N GLU A 129 -1.53 -8.56 9.26
CA GLU A 129 -1.49 -9.90 9.86
C GLU A 129 -2.88 -10.48 10.08
N SER A 130 -3.79 -9.64 10.55
CA SER A 130 -5.21 -9.91 10.70
C SER A 130 -6.01 -8.92 9.88
N ILE A 131 -7.12 -9.37 9.33
CA ILE A 131 -8.10 -8.54 8.66
C ILE A 131 -8.68 -7.49 9.63
N ASP A 132 -8.70 -7.77 10.94
CA ASP A 132 -9.18 -6.86 11.97
C ASP A 132 -8.45 -5.51 11.96
N ILE A 133 -7.17 -5.51 11.54
CA ILE A 133 -6.41 -4.26 11.38
C ILE A 133 -7.05 -3.38 10.29
N THR A 134 -7.55 -3.99 9.22
CA THR A 134 -8.25 -3.29 8.15
C THR A 134 -9.68 -2.91 8.56
N TYR A 135 -10.34 -3.71 9.39
CA TYR A 135 -11.67 -3.40 9.93
C TYR A 135 -11.71 -2.16 10.82
N ARG A 136 -10.57 -1.66 11.33
CA ARG A 136 -10.52 -0.36 12.00
C ARG A 136 -10.99 0.80 11.11
N TYR A 137 -11.00 0.57 9.80
CA TYR A 137 -11.49 1.51 8.79
C TYR A 137 -12.91 1.18 8.31
N ALA A 138 -13.63 0.26 9.00
CA ALA A 138 -14.96 -0.19 8.57
C ALA A 138 -15.96 0.97 8.38
N HIS A 139 -15.81 2.02 9.20
CA HIS A 139 -16.64 3.23 9.10
C HIS A 139 -16.45 4.04 7.80
N LEU A 140 -15.40 3.75 7.03
CA LEU A 140 -15.12 4.40 5.74
C LEU A 140 -15.73 3.61 4.56
N PHE A 141 -16.14 2.35 4.77
CA PHE A 141 -16.80 1.59 3.72
C PHE A 141 -18.25 2.09 3.55
N PRO A 142 -18.71 2.29 2.30
CA PRO A 142 -20.09 2.65 2.05
C PRO A 142 -21.04 1.57 2.58
N SER A 143 -22.21 1.99 3.04
CA SER A 143 -23.27 1.04 3.36
C SER A 143 -23.91 0.55 2.07
N GLU A 144 -23.74 -0.70 1.75
CA GLU A 144 -24.28 -1.33 0.54
C GLU A 144 -25.68 -1.92 0.72
N GLN A 145 -26.33 -1.71 1.90
CA GLN A 145 -27.61 -2.33 2.23
C GLN A 145 -28.71 -2.00 1.21
N THR A 146 -28.83 -0.75 0.81
CA THR A 146 -29.80 -0.33 -0.21
C THR A 146 -29.51 -0.95 -1.56
N GLN A 147 -28.24 -0.92 -1.99
CA GLN A 147 -27.81 -1.50 -3.25
C GLN A 147 -28.00 -3.02 -3.29
N MET A 148 -27.74 -3.73 -2.16
CA MET A 148 -28.02 -5.15 -2.03
C MET A 148 -29.50 -5.46 -2.21
N ALA A 149 -30.38 -4.67 -1.59
CA ALA A 149 -31.81 -4.83 -1.71
C ALA A 149 -32.28 -4.60 -3.19
N GLU A 150 -31.82 -3.55 -3.81
CA GLU A 150 -32.12 -3.25 -5.22
C GLU A 150 -31.66 -4.36 -6.16
N GLN A 151 -30.45 -4.89 -5.97
CA GLN A 151 -29.93 -5.99 -6.80
C GLN A 151 -30.73 -7.27 -6.61
N LEU A 152 -31.17 -7.59 -5.41
CA LEU A 152 -32.04 -8.75 -5.14
C LEU A 152 -33.39 -8.61 -5.83
N ASP A 153 -33.97 -7.41 -5.88
CA ASP A 153 -35.21 -7.14 -6.60
C ASP A 153 -35.04 -7.30 -8.13
N ILE A 154 -33.95 -6.81 -8.69
CA ILE A 154 -33.63 -6.97 -10.11
C ILE A 154 -33.48 -8.45 -10.47
N GLU A 155 -32.69 -9.23 -9.69
CA GLU A 155 -32.48 -10.66 -9.94
C GLU A 155 -33.81 -11.44 -9.92
N ARG A 156 -34.73 -11.09 -9.01
CA ARG A 156 -36.05 -11.69 -8.92
C ARG A 156 -36.91 -11.40 -10.17
N MET A 157 -36.87 -10.14 -10.65
CA MET A 157 -37.63 -9.74 -11.84
C MET A 157 -37.14 -10.46 -13.09
N GLU A 158 -35.83 -10.62 -13.26
CA GLU A 158 -35.21 -11.32 -14.40
C GLU A 158 -35.60 -12.80 -14.42
N LYS A 159 -35.58 -13.49 -13.29
CA LYS A 159 -36.02 -14.88 -13.16
C LYS A 159 -37.51 -15.05 -13.52
N SER A 160 -38.36 -14.13 -13.03
CA SER A 160 -39.80 -14.14 -13.30
C SER A 160 -40.14 -13.92 -14.80
N ASN A 161 -39.30 -13.13 -15.49
CA ASN A 161 -39.49 -12.89 -16.95
C ASN A 161 -38.91 -14.03 -17.81
N GLY A 162 -37.87 -14.71 -17.36
CA GLY A 162 -37.30 -15.88 -18.04
C GLY A 162 -38.24 -17.09 -18.05
N GLU A 163 -39.02 -17.31 -16.97
CA GLU A 163 -40.00 -18.40 -16.87
C GLU A 163 -41.23 -18.19 -17.76
N LYS A 164 -41.58 -16.93 -18.11
CA LYS A 164 -42.72 -16.61 -18.98
C LYS A 164 -42.41 -16.70 -20.48
N SER A 165 -41.14 -16.78 -20.86
CA SER A 165 -40.71 -16.84 -22.29
C SER A 165 -40.47 -18.28 -22.76
N GLY A 166 -40.68 -19.28 -21.92
CA GLY A 166 -40.46 -20.71 -22.18
C GLY A 166 -41.75 -21.55 -22.33
N GLN A 167 -42.90 -20.91 -22.51
CA GLN A 167 -44.18 -21.63 -22.81
C GLN A 167 -44.64 -21.36 -24.25
#